data_98c3ec2d755d05c6589c0c3ca8d39160
#
_entry.id   98c3ec2d755d05c6589c0c3ca8d39160
#
_cell.length_a   1.000
_cell.length_b   1.000
_cell.length_c   1.000
_cell.angle_alpha   90.00
_cell.angle_beta   90.00
_cell.angle_gamma   90.00
#
_symmetry.space_group_name_H-M   'P 1'
#
loop_
_entity.id
_entity.type
_entity.pdbx_description
1 polymer ?
#
loop_
_entity_poly.entity_id
_entity_poly.type
_entity_poly.pdbx_seq_one_letter_code
_entity_poly.pdbx_strand_id
1 'polypeptide(L)'
;MGGLIGIDNAEGEGENKPIKVQYLADKGLMHSLKKELSKTNQEHTINIAMFTLSDKKTTNQLIQASKRGANINIILDTNDFFFSQQKFGIPNKPVAEKLLKESNNKINIRWYKSHGEQFHTKLITITNQTHTTILTGSTNIANNNIRLYNLQSDIKITSPNNSSITKQTNDYFNKIYNNQNRIYTTDYNIYKSTSTLKKLRYEWEQFIRLLQWLMTFF
;
A
#
# COMPACT_ATOMS: atom_id res chain seq x y z
N MET A 1 -20.63 11.66 6.15
CA MET A 1 -20.00 12.70 5.31
C MET A 1 -18.61 12.95 5.85
N GLY A 2 -17.57 12.35 5.27
CA GLY A 2 -16.17 12.61 5.67
C GLY A 2 -15.69 13.89 5.02
N GLY A 3 -15.54 14.95 5.80
CA GLY A 3 -15.05 16.24 5.32
C GLY A 3 -13.55 16.16 5.02
N LEU A 4 -13.15 16.56 3.82
CA LEU A 4 -11.77 16.91 3.49
C LEU A 4 -11.46 18.23 4.21
N ILE A 5 -10.71 18.18 5.30
CA ILE A 5 -10.13 19.39 5.89
C ILE A 5 -8.81 19.61 5.17
N GLY A 6 -8.80 20.53 4.22
CA GLY A 6 -7.56 21.03 3.62
C GLY A 6 -6.88 21.96 4.62
N ILE A 7 -5.66 21.64 5.01
CA ILE A 7 -4.77 22.61 5.66
C ILE A 7 -3.90 23.13 4.54
N ASP A 8 -4.19 24.35 4.09
CA ASP A 8 -3.38 25.05 3.10
C ASP A 8 -2.11 25.58 3.76
N ASN A 9 -0.97 25.26 3.12
CA ASN A 9 0.32 25.92 3.17
C ASN A 9 1.13 25.85 4.47
N ALA A 10 1.98 24.82 4.57
CA ALA A 10 3.29 25.03 5.18
C ALA A 10 4.24 25.48 4.06
N GLU A 11 4.56 26.74 3.97
CA GLU A 11 5.58 27.29 3.08
C GLU A 11 6.96 26.87 3.61
N GLY A 12 7.62 25.98 2.90
CA GLY A 12 9.03 25.64 3.09
C GLY A 12 9.83 26.33 1.97
N GLU A 13 10.80 27.13 2.31
CA GLU A 13 11.69 27.79 1.38
C GLU A 13 12.45 26.80 0.50
N GLY A 14 12.33 26.94 -0.81
CA GLY A 14 13.07 26.20 -1.83
C GLY A 14 12.32 26.10 -3.15
N GLU A 15 12.73 26.94 -4.11
CA GLU A 15 12.32 26.96 -5.53
C GLU A 15 10.89 26.56 -5.89
N ASN A 16 9.97 27.53 -5.82
CA ASN A 16 8.84 27.84 -6.70
C ASN A 16 7.74 26.83 -7.00
N LYS A 17 7.59 25.71 -6.29
CA LYS A 17 6.34 24.94 -6.35
C LYS A 17 5.89 24.54 -4.94
N PRO A 18 4.69 24.95 -4.50
CA PRO A 18 4.26 24.72 -3.12
C PRO A 18 4.07 23.21 -2.85
N ILE A 19 4.52 22.77 -1.69
CA ILE A 19 4.16 21.47 -1.13
C ILE A 19 2.72 21.58 -0.64
N LYS A 20 1.85 20.68 -1.13
CA LYS A 20 0.45 20.59 -0.66
C LYS A 20 0.31 19.46 0.32
N VAL A 21 -0.24 19.76 1.51
CA VAL A 21 -0.53 18.75 2.53
C VAL A 21 -2.04 18.70 2.77
N GLN A 22 -2.62 17.51 2.81
CA GLN A 22 -4.04 17.27 3.07
C GLN A 22 -4.18 16.24 4.18
N TYR A 23 -4.98 16.54 5.20
CA TYR A 23 -5.40 15.57 6.19
C TYR A 23 -6.52 14.70 5.63
N LEU A 24 -6.42 13.39 5.82
CA LEU A 24 -7.37 12.41 5.32
C LEU A 24 -7.93 11.61 6.51
N ALA A 25 -9.21 11.81 6.80
CA ALA A 25 -9.90 11.02 7.82
C ALA A 25 -10.59 9.80 7.19
N ASP A 26 -10.73 8.74 7.95
CA ASP A 26 -11.52 7.54 7.64
C ASP A 26 -11.21 6.93 6.26
N LYS A 27 -12.15 7.03 5.32
CA LYS A 27 -12.01 6.51 3.94
C LYS A 27 -11.18 7.40 3.02
N GLY A 28 -10.69 8.53 3.52
CA GLY A 28 -10.01 9.55 2.71
C GLY A 28 -8.78 9.01 1.98
N LEU A 29 -7.93 8.22 2.66
CA LEU A 29 -6.75 7.60 2.05
C LEU A 29 -7.15 6.68 0.89
N MET A 30 -8.12 5.78 1.10
CA MET A 30 -8.55 4.83 0.08
C MET A 30 -9.17 5.52 -1.14
N HIS A 31 -9.96 6.60 -0.91
CA HIS A 31 -10.51 7.40 -1.99
C HIS A 31 -9.41 8.10 -2.78
N SER A 32 -8.49 8.76 -2.08
CA SER A 32 -7.34 9.45 -2.69
C SER A 32 -6.46 8.48 -3.48
N LEU A 33 -6.10 7.33 -2.89
CA LEU A 33 -5.29 6.31 -3.54
C LEU A 33 -5.94 5.82 -4.85
N LYS A 34 -7.23 5.50 -4.82
CA LYS A 34 -7.96 5.04 -6.02
C LYS A 34 -7.97 6.11 -7.12
N LYS A 35 -8.16 7.37 -6.75
CA LYS A 35 -8.11 8.50 -7.68
C LYS A 35 -6.72 8.65 -8.31
N GLU A 36 -5.66 8.53 -7.53
CA GLU A 36 -4.29 8.64 -8.08
C GLU A 36 -3.94 7.43 -8.95
N LEU A 37 -4.24 6.19 -8.50
CA LEU A 37 -3.98 4.97 -9.28
C LEU A 37 -4.70 4.97 -10.64
N SER A 38 -5.90 5.55 -10.74
CA SER A 38 -6.64 5.60 -12.01
C SER A 38 -5.94 6.41 -13.10
N LYS A 39 -5.04 7.34 -12.71
CA LYS A 39 -4.32 8.22 -13.63
C LYS A 39 -2.95 7.68 -14.05
N THR A 40 -2.45 6.63 -13.40
CA THR A 40 -1.09 6.14 -13.62
C THR A 40 -0.93 5.44 -14.97
N ASN A 41 0.22 5.65 -15.57
CA ASN A 41 0.66 5.09 -16.85
C ASN A 41 2.17 4.81 -16.80
N GLN A 42 2.79 4.59 -17.96
CA GLN A 42 4.23 4.29 -18.11
C GLN A 42 5.20 5.35 -17.57
N GLU A 43 4.72 6.57 -17.33
CA GLU A 43 5.54 7.65 -16.77
C GLU A 43 5.56 7.65 -15.24
N HIS A 44 4.83 6.70 -14.62
CA HIS A 44 4.66 6.66 -13.18
C HIS A 44 5.43 5.50 -12.53
N THR A 45 6.03 5.81 -11.39
CA THR A 45 6.54 4.81 -10.45
C THR A 45 5.67 4.82 -9.19
N ILE A 46 5.18 3.64 -8.81
CA ILE A 46 4.37 3.42 -7.62
C ILE A 46 5.18 2.57 -6.65
N ASN A 47 5.50 3.11 -5.48
CA ASN A 47 6.15 2.36 -4.42
C ASN A 47 5.19 2.19 -3.25
N ILE A 48 5.06 0.97 -2.75
CA ILE A 48 4.18 0.63 -1.63
C ILE A 48 4.99 -0.12 -0.57
N ALA A 49 4.99 0.40 0.65
CA ALA A 49 5.50 -0.29 1.84
C ALA A 49 4.32 -0.44 2.80
N MET A 50 3.83 -1.69 3.00
CA MET A 50 2.54 -1.91 3.63
C MET A 50 2.53 -3.12 4.55
N PHE A 51 1.97 -2.93 5.75
CA PHE A 51 1.75 -4.04 6.67
C PHE A 51 0.67 -5.01 6.15
N THR A 52 -0.48 -4.48 5.70
CA THR A 52 -1.56 -5.32 5.16
C THR A 52 -2.12 -4.75 3.86
N LEU A 53 -2.13 -5.56 2.81
CA LEU A 53 -2.71 -5.27 1.50
C LEU A 53 -3.75 -6.35 1.16
N SER A 54 -5.05 -6.00 1.20
CA SER A 54 -6.12 -6.96 0.91
C SER A 54 -7.37 -6.36 0.25
N ASP A 55 -7.42 -5.05 0.01
CA ASP A 55 -8.54 -4.44 -0.71
C ASP A 55 -8.56 -4.87 -2.17
N LYS A 56 -9.61 -5.60 -2.55
CA LYS A 56 -9.77 -6.15 -3.90
C LYS A 56 -9.79 -5.05 -4.99
N LYS A 57 -10.41 -3.90 -4.69
CA LYS A 57 -10.49 -2.78 -5.65
C LYS A 57 -9.12 -2.18 -5.91
N THR A 58 -8.35 -1.92 -4.85
CA THR A 58 -6.97 -1.42 -4.98
C THR A 58 -6.06 -2.43 -5.66
N THR A 59 -6.14 -3.71 -5.29
CA THR A 59 -5.37 -4.79 -5.94
C THR A 59 -5.63 -4.81 -7.45
N ASN A 60 -6.90 -4.74 -7.87
CA ASN A 60 -7.26 -4.71 -9.29
C ASN A 60 -6.74 -3.43 -9.97
N GLN A 61 -6.80 -2.26 -9.30
CA GLN A 61 -6.25 -1.02 -9.86
C GLN A 61 -4.73 -1.06 -10.04
N LEU A 62 -3.98 -1.69 -9.13
CA LEU A 62 -2.54 -1.91 -9.29
C LEU A 62 -2.24 -2.80 -10.50
N ILE A 63 -3.00 -3.87 -10.70
CA ILE A 63 -2.90 -4.72 -11.87
C ILE A 63 -3.17 -3.92 -13.15
N GLN A 64 -4.22 -3.09 -13.17
CA GLN A 64 -4.50 -2.24 -14.33
C GLN A 64 -3.42 -1.19 -14.56
N ALA A 65 -2.88 -0.57 -13.50
CA ALA A 65 -1.78 0.38 -13.59
C ALA A 65 -0.54 -0.27 -14.22
N SER A 66 -0.19 -1.49 -13.79
CA SER A 66 0.94 -2.25 -14.38
C SER A 66 0.71 -2.58 -15.87
N LYS A 67 -0.54 -2.86 -16.26
CA LYS A 67 -0.90 -3.09 -17.68
C LYS A 67 -0.79 -1.82 -18.51
N ARG A 68 -1.01 -0.64 -17.91
CA ARG A 68 -0.78 0.67 -18.54
C ARG A 68 0.70 1.08 -18.56
N GLY A 69 1.59 0.24 -18.04
CA GLY A 69 3.04 0.43 -18.08
C GLY A 69 3.65 1.07 -16.82
N ALA A 70 2.87 1.36 -15.78
CA ALA A 70 3.42 1.89 -14.54
C ALA A 70 4.42 0.91 -13.90
N ASN A 71 5.56 1.43 -13.41
CA ASN A 71 6.53 0.67 -12.65
C ASN A 71 6.05 0.55 -11.20
N ILE A 72 5.85 -0.68 -10.69
CA ILE A 72 5.26 -0.91 -9.37
C ILE A 72 6.19 -1.77 -8.53
N ASN A 73 6.59 -1.24 -7.37
CA ASN A 73 7.45 -1.89 -6.40
C ASN A 73 6.73 -1.97 -5.05
N ILE A 74 6.65 -3.16 -4.46
CA ILE A 74 5.89 -3.41 -3.25
C ILE A 74 6.76 -4.12 -2.21
N ILE A 75 6.76 -3.61 -0.99
CA ILE A 75 7.29 -4.28 0.20
C ILE A 75 6.10 -4.64 1.08
N LEU A 76 5.95 -5.91 1.40
CA LEU A 76 4.88 -6.39 2.28
C LEU A 76 5.45 -7.09 3.50
N ASP A 77 4.75 -6.97 4.62
CA ASP A 77 4.90 -7.89 5.74
C ASP A 77 4.46 -9.29 5.32
N THR A 78 5.12 -10.33 5.80
CA THR A 78 4.74 -11.71 5.49
C THR A 78 3.39 -12.09 6.06
N ASN A 79 2.88 -11.36 7.08
CA ASN A 79 1.69 -11.66 7.86
C ASN A 79 1.67 -13.09 8.44
N ASP A 80 2.85 -13.63 8.77
CA ASP A 80 2.92 -14.95 9.41
C ASP A 80 2.44 -14.88 10.86
N PHE A 81 2.65 -13.73 11.54
CA PHE A 81 2.19 -13.47 12.90
C PHE A 81 1.45 -12.13 12.99
N PHE A 82 0.44 -12.07 13.84
CA PHE A 82 -0.32 -10.87 14.16
C PHE A 82 -0.68 -10.89 15.65
N PHE A 83 -0.12 -9.95 16.45
CA PHE A 83 -0.25 -9.96 17.91
C PHE A 83 -0.02 -11.34 18.53
N SER A 84 1.13 -11.95 18.25
CA SER A 84 1.52 -13.29 18.71
C SER A 84 0.64 -14.44 18.21
N GLN A 85 -0.36 -14.19 17.37
CA GLN A 85 -1.18 -15.22 16.74
C GLN A 85 -0.64 -15.56 15.35
N GLN A 86 -0.50 -16.84 15.08
CA GLN A 86 -0.07 -17.31 13.76
C GLN A 86 -1.16 -17.09 12.73
N LYS A 87 -0.87 -16.34 11.68
CA LYS A 87 -1.79 -15.99 10.57
C LYS A 87 -1.45 -16.65 9.25
N PHE A 88 -0.36 -17.39 9.17
CA PHE A 88 0.07 -18.16 8.00
C PHE A 88 0.22 -17.34 6.71
N GLY A 89 0.50 -16.05 6.83
CA GLY A 89 0.70 -15.16 5.68
C GLY A 89 -0.58 -14.59 5.05
N ILE A 90 -1.72 -14.69 5.75
CA ILE A 90 -2.99 -14.12 5.28
C ILE A 90 -3.14 -12.70 5.85
N PRO A 91 -3.51 -11.71 5.01
CA PRO A 91 -3.94 -11.81 3.62
C PRO A 91 -2.84 -11.57 2.56
N ASN A 92 -1.61 -11.18 2.94
CA ASN A 92 -0.63 -10.66 2.00
C ASN A 92 -0.14 -11.69 0.98
N LYS A 93 0.12 -12.95 1.40
CA LYS A 93 0.66 -13.98 0.47
C LYS A 93 -0.29 -14.30 -0.69
N PRO A 94 -1.61 -14.56 -0.49
CA PRO A 94 -2.55 -14.75 -1.60
C PRO A 94 -2.67 -13.52 -2.51
N VAL A 95 -2.65 -12.32 -1.93
CA VAL A 95 -2.74 -11.08 -2.72
C VAL A 95 -1.50 -10.84 -3.56
N ALA A 96 -0.32 -11.08 -3.01
CA ALA A 96 0.95 -10.99 -3.73
C ALA A 96 0.99 -11.96 -4.92
N GLU A 97 0.52 -13.19 -4.73
CA GLU A 97 0.41 -14.18 -5.81
C GLU A 97 -0.54 -13.70 -6.92
N LYS A 98 -1.71 -13.16 -6.55
CA LYS A 98 -2.66 -12.58 -7.50
C LYS A 98 -2.05 -11.42 -8.27
N LEU A 99 -1.38 -10.48 -7.59
CA LEU A 99 -0.71 -9.34 -8.21
C LEU A 99 0.31 -9.79 -9.27
N LEU A 100 1.17 -10.75 -8.95
CA LEU A 100 2.16 -11.27 -9.89
C LEU A 100 1.52 -11.99 -11.06
N LYS A 101 0.59 -12.92 -10.80
CA LYS A 101 -0.08 -13.70 -11.85
C LYS A 101 -0.83 -12.81 -12.83
N GLU A 102 -1.66 -11.89 -12.35
CA GLU A 102 -2.54 -11.08 -13.20
C GLU A 102 -1.83 -9.88 -13.85
N SER A 103 -0.65 -9.50 -13.37
CA SER A 103 0.23 -8.51 -14.00
C SER A 103 1.24 -9.13 -14.98
N ASN A 104 1.25 -10.45 -15.16
CA ASN A 104 2.29 -11.17 -15.91
C ASN A 104 3.72 -10.87 -15.37
N ASN A 105 3.86 -10.89 -14.04
CA ASN A 105 5.10 -10.57 -13.30
C ASN A 105 5.66 -9.16 -13.56
N LYS A 106 4.83 -8.21 -13.98
CA LYS A 106 5.25 -6.80 -14.15
C LYS A 106 5.29 -6.00 -12.85
N ILE A 107 4.69 -6.52 -11.77
CA ILE A 107 4.75 -5.92 -10.43
C ILE A 107 5.89 -6.59 -9.66
N ASN A 108 6.76 -5.78 -9.06
CA ASN A 108 7.87 -6.26 -8.26
C ASN A 108 7.45 -6.35 -6.79
N ILE A 109 7.62 -7.51 -6.17
CA ILE A 109 7.24 -7.71 -4.76
C ILE A 109 8.42 -8.27 -3.98
N ARG A 110 8.67 -7.67 -2.82
CA ARG A 110 9.63 -8.14 -1.82
C ARG A 110 8.92 -8.32 -0.47
N TRP A 111 9.35 -9.32 0.28
CA TRP A 111 8.90 -9.51 1.65
C TRP A 111 9.82 -8.80 2.62
N TYR A 112 9.26 -8.09 3.60
CA TYR A 112 10.06 -7.64 4.73
C TYR A 112 10.60 -8.84 5.51
N LYS A 113 11.89 -8.81 5.83
CA LYS A 113 12.56 -9.84 6.62
C LYS A 113 12.48 -9.46 8.10
N SER A 114 11.46 -9.99 8.79
CA SER A 114 11.27 -9.77 10.22
C SER A 114 12.39 -10.40 11.04
N HIS A 115 12.80 -9.71 12.11
CA HIS A 115 13.74 -10.17 13.13
C HIS A 115 13.03 -10.29 14.49
N GLY A 116 11.69 -10.46 14.49
CA GLY A 116 10.83 -10.51 15.66
C GLY A 116 9.79 -9.39 15.70
N GLU A 117 10.01 -8.32 14.92
CA GLU A 117 9.08 -7.21 14.76
C GLU A 117 8.12 -7.39 13.58
N GLN A 118 7.04 -6.61 13.56
CA GLN A 118 6.13 -6.49 12.42
C GLN A 118 6.55 -5.30 11.53
N PHE A 119 6.47 -5.47 10.22
CA PHE A 119 6.62 -4.35 9.28
C PHE A 119 5.34 -3.50 9.27
N HIS A 120 5.17 -2.68 10.30
CA HIS A 120 3.94 -1.92 10.50
C HIS A 120 3.85 -0.62 9.68
N THR A 121 4.68 -0.48 8.65
CA THR A 121 4.70 0.69 7.75
C THR A 121 3.44 0.76 6.90
N LYS A 122 2.98 1.99 6.65
CA LYS A 122 1.92 2.32 5.70
C LYS A 122 2.37 3.55 4.92
N LEU A 123 3.03 3.29 3.82
CA LEU A 123 3.59 4.29 2.93
C LEU A 123 3.31 3.93 1.48
N ILE A 124 2.79 4.89 0.73
CA ILE A 124 2.59 4.78 -0.71
C ILE A 124 3.14 6.05 -1.34
N THR A 125 3.99 5.90 -2.35
CA THR A 125 4.40 7.01 -3.19
C THR A 125 3.99 6.75 -4.64
N ILE A 126 3.50 7.78 -5.30
CA ILE A 126 3.17 7.79 -6.73
C ILE A 126 3.91 8.95 -7.35
N THR A 127 4.95 8.65 -8.10
CA THR A 127 5.87 9.62 -8.69
C THR A 127 5.65 9.66 -10.19
N ASN A 128 5.52 10.86 -10.75
CA ASN A 128 5.58 11.14 -12.18
C ASN A 128 6.84 11.97 -12.50
N GLN A 129 6.92 12.53 -13.70
CA GLN A 129 8.09 13.31 -14.16
C GLN A 129 8.40 14.54 -13.28
N THR A 130 7.41 15.13 -12.62
CA THR A 130 7.56 16.42 -11.93
C THR A 130 7.26 16.38 -10.44
N HIS A 131 6.33 15.53 -10.00
CA HIS A 131 5.81 15.50 -8.64
C HIS A 131 5.70 14.09 -8.09
N THR A 132 5.76 14.01 -6.77
CA THR A 132 5.46 12.80 -6.01
C THR A 132 4.25 13.06 -5.11
N THR A 133 3.27 12.18 -5.18
CA THR A 133 2.20 12.06 -4.19
C THR A 133 2.61 11.03 -3.15
N ILE A 134 2.66 11.42 -1.88
CA ILE A 134 2.96 10.58 -0.73
C ILE A 134 1.67 10.40 0.07
N LEU A 135 1.29 9.17 0.35
CA LEU A 135 0.15 8.80 1.20
C LEU A 135 0.70 7.96 2.36
N THR A 136 0.48 8.42 3.58
CA THR A 136 0.98 7.73 4.78
C THR A 136 0.09 8.03 5.98
N GLY A 137 0.11 7.17 7.00
CA GLY A 137 -0.67 7.31 8.23
C GLY A 137 -0.97 5.98 8.90
N SER A 138 -2.17 5.84 9.44
CA SER A 138 -2.58 4.65 10.18
C SER A 138 -3.28 3.58 9.32
N THR A 139 -3.77 3.93 8.13
CA THR A 139 -4.63 3.06 7.32
C THR A 139 -3.86 1.96 6.58
N ASN A 140 -4.21 0.70 6.84
CA ASN A 140 -3.84 -0.41 5.96
C ASN A 140 -4.72 -0.42 4.69
N ILE A 141 -4.19 -0.93 3.58
CA ILE A 141 -4.98 -1.17 2.37
C ILE A 141 -5.77 -2.48 2.54
N ALA A 142 -6.72 -2.49 3.45
CA ALA A 142 -7.47 -3.68 3.82
C ALA A 142 -8.98 -3.40 3.85
N ASN A 143 -9.78 -4.41 3.49
CA ASN A 143 -11.24 -4.30 3.48
C ASN A 143 -11.84 -3.91 4.83
N ASN A 144 -11.21 -4.30 5.95
CA ASN A 144 -11.71 -4.02 7.30
C ASN A 144 -11.64 -2.53 7.66
N ASN A 145 -10.66 -1.78 7.12
CA ASN A 145 -10.52 -0.34 7.36
C ASN A 145 -11.57 0.47 6.58
N ILE A 146 -12.26 -0.16 5.61
CA ILE A 146 -13.32 0.46 4.81
C ILE A 146 -14.66 0.47 5.56
N ARG A 147 -14.80 -0.32 6.64
CA ARG A 147 -16.08 -0.61 7.31
C ARG A 147 -16.30 0.16 8.61
N LEU A 148 -15.70 1.31 8.82
CA LEU A 148 -15.98 2.22 9.96
C LEU A 148 -15.72 1.64 11.37
N TYR A 149 -15.05 0.49 11.49
CA TYR A 149 -14.75 -0.07 12.83
C TYR A 149 -13.58 0.61 13.53
N ASN A 150 -12.67 1.23 12.76
CA ASN A 150 -11.55 1.98 13.32
C ASN A 150 -11.45 3.33 12.63
N LEU A 151 -11.47 4.40 13.40
CA LEU A 151 -11.12 5.73 12.92
C LEU A 151 -9.66 5.74 12.46
N GLN A 152 -9.41 6.30 11.30
CA GLN A 152 -8.09 6.35 10.69
C GLN A 152 -7.68 7.80 10.46
N SER A 153 -6.38 8.04 10.58
CA SER A 153 -5.77 9.35 10.40
C SER A 153 -4.58 9.23 9.45
N ASP A 154 -4.67 9.87 8.33
CA ASP A 154 -3.67 9.81 7.28
C ASP A 154 -3.38 11.18 6.70
N ILE A 155 -2.28 11.31 5.99
CA ILE A 155 -1.91 12.52 5.25
C ILE A 155 -1.61 12.19 3.79
N LYS A 156 -1.96 13.11 2.92
CA LYS A 156 -1.51 13.17 1.54
C LYS A 156 -0.63 14.38 1.36
N ILE A 157 0.58 14.15 0.86
CA ILE A 157 1.52 15.21 0.49
C ILE A 157 1.72 15.14 -1.03
N THR A 158 1.59 16.27 -1.71
CA THR A 158 1.97 16.40 -3.12
C THR A 158 3.10 17.40 -3.20
N SER A 159 4.26 16.98 -3.66
CA SER A 159 5.48 17.79 -3.65
C SER A 159 6.33 17.59 -4.91
N PRO A 160 7.14 18.57 -5.30
CA PRO A 160 8.13 18.43 -6.37
C PRO A 160 9.09 17.26 -6.09
N ASN A 161 9.57 16.60 -7.15
CA ASN A 161 10.51 15.47 -7.01
C ASN A 161 11.84 15.86 -6.37
N ASN A 162 12.26 17.11 -6.50
CA ASN A 162 13.49 17.63 -5.89
C ASN A 162 13.33 18.11 -4.44
N SER A 163 12.13 18.11 -3.89
CA SER A 163 11.88 18.53 -2.51
C SER A 163 12.53 17.58 -1.48
N SER A 164 12.87 18.12 -0.31
CA SER A 164 13.51 17.37 0.78
C SER A 164 12.63 16.20 1.23
N ILE A 165 11.31 16.42 1.38
CA ILE A 165 10.38 15.36 1.83
C ILE A 165 10.29 14.22 0.81
N THR A 166 10.28 14.51 -0.50
CA THR A 166 10.28 13.48 -1.54
C THR A 166 11.57 12.68 -1.52
N LYS A 167 12.73 13.35 -1.42
CA LYS A 167 14.04 12.68 -1.35
C LYS A 167 14.12 11.76 -0.13
N GLN A 168 13.82 12.26 1.06
CA GLN A 168 13.84 11.45 2.30
C GLN A 168 12.91 10.24 2.24
N THR A 169 11.69 10.42 1.68
CA THR A 169 10.73 9.33 1.53
C THR A 169 11.22 8.26 0.55
N ASN A 170 11.78 8.69 -0.58
CA ASN A 170 12.36 7.78 -1.57
C ASN A 170 13.61 7.05 -1.01
N ASP A 171 14.47 7.74 -0.29
CA ASP A 171 15.64 7.16 0.34
C ASP A 171 15.25 6.09 1.37
N TYR A 172 14.24 6.38 2.20
CA TYR A 172 13.69 5.40 3.13
C TYR A 172 13.17 4.14 2.40
N PHE A 173 12.33 4.32 1.37
CA PHE A 173 11.80 3.19 0.62
C PHE A 173 12.93 2.40 -0.07
N ASN A 174 13.83 3.07 -0.76
CA ASN A 174 14.92 2.47 -1.51
C ASN A 174 15.91 1.72 -0.60
N LYS A 175 16.22 2.26 0.59
CA LYS A 175 17.05 1.59 1.59
C LYS A 175 16.49 0.20 1.94
N ILE A 176 15.18 0.11 2.16
CA ILE A 176 14.51 -1.14 2.52
C ILE A 176 14.34 -2.03 1.28
N TYR A 177 13.86 -1.48 0.17
CA TYR A 177 13.57 -2.23 -1.05
C TYR A 177 14.84 -2.82 -1.66
N ASN A 178 15.91 -2.05 -1.77
CA ASN A 178 17.21 -2.50 -2.29
C ASN A 178 17.98 -3.38 -1.30
N ASN A 179 17.40 -3.60 -0.12
CA ASN A 179 17.93 -4.52 0.89
C ASN A 179 19.38 -4.20 1.30
N GLN A 180 19.65 -2.93 1.61
CA GLN A 180 20.97 -2.51 2.07
C GLN A 180 21.43 -3.39 3.24
N ASN A 181 22.67 -3.85 3.18
CA ASN A 181 23.27 -4.77 4.13
C ASN A 181 22.57 -6.15 4.24
N ARG A 182 21.64 -6.49 3.33
CA ARG A 182 20.89 -7.76 3.29
C ARG A 182 20.05 -8.05 4.53
N ILE A 183 19.59 -7.01 5.24
CA ILE A 183 18.85 -7.16 6.50
C ILE A 183 17.35 -6.82 6.40
N TYR A 184 16.92 -6.08 5.37
CA TYR A 184 15.56 -5.52 5.34
C TYR A 184 14.53 -6.36 4.63
N THR A 185 14.88 -6.90 3.46
CA THR A 185 13.92 -7.61 2.62
C THR A 185 14.50 -8.89 2.02
N THR A 186 13.61 -9.73 1.54
CA THR A 186 13.96 -10.92 0.77
C THR A 186 13.08 -11.05 -0.46
N ASP A 187 13.49 -11.89 -1.40
CA ASP A 187 12.77 -12.08 -2.66
C ASP A 187 11.42 -12.77 -2.45
N TYR A 188 10.47 -12.47 -3.34
CA TYR A 188 9.13 -13.02 -3.29
C TYR A 188 9.10 -14.55 -3.13
N ASN A 189 9.99 -15.27 -3.86
CA ASN A 189 9.99 -16.73 -3.89
C ASN A 189 10.31 -17.40 -2.55
N ILE A 190 10.96 -16.70 -1.61
CA ILE A 190 11.34 -17.24 -0.31
C ILE A 190 10.11 -17.53 0.56
N TYR A 191 9.09 -16.65 0.52
CA TYR A 191 7.89 -16.78 1.36
C TYR A 191 6.60 -16.92 0.55
N LYS A 192 6.69 -17.22 -0.76
CA LYS A 192 5.48 -17.45 -1.57
C LYS A 192 4.64 -18.57 -0.96
N SER A 193 3.32 -18.43 -1.02
CA SER A 193 2.42 -19.49 -0.58
C SER A 193 2.44 -20.65 -1.59
N THR A 194 2.75 -21.85 -1.11
CA THR A 194 2.68 -23.08 -1.92
C THR A 194 1.43 -23.91 -1.61
N SER A 195 0.67 -23.55 -0.57
CA SER A 195 -0.44 -24.35 -0.05
C SER A 195 -1.79 -23.90 -0.63
N THR A 196 -2.48 -24.80 -1.32
CA THR A 196 -3.86 -24.63 -1.78
C THR A 196 -4.85 -24.39 -0.62
N LEU A 197 -4.62 -25.03 0.54
CA LEU A 197 -5.43 -24.84 1.74
C LEU A 197 -5.38 -23.39 2.26
N LYS A 198 -4.22 -22.72 2.16
CA LYS A 198 -4.11 -21.30 2.55
C LYS A 198 -4.91 -20.37 1.62
N LYS A 199 -4.98 -20.72 0.32
CA LYS A 199 -5.80 -19.99 -0.65
C LYS A 199 -7.29 -20.16 -0.36
N LEU A 200 -7.74 -21.41 -0.13
CA LEU A 200 -9.12 -21.73 0.23
C LEU A 200 -9.54 -21.02 1.53
N ARG A 201 -8.65 -20.99 2.54
CA ARG A 201 -8.91 -20.26 3.77
C ARG A 201 -9.06 -18.76 3.52
N TYR A 202 -8.21 -18.15 2.70
CA TYR A 202 -8.33 -16.74 2.33
C TYR A 202 -9.64 -16.44 1.61
N GLU A 203 -10.04 -17.26 0.64
CA GLU A 203 -11.31 -17.11 -0.08
C GLU A 203 -12.52 -17.29 0.85
N TRP A 204 -12.45 -18.26 1.77
CA TRP A 204 -13.45 -18.47 2.79
C TRP A 204 -13.60 -17.27 3.74
N GLU A 205 -12.50 -16.71 4.22
CA GLU A 205 -12.53 -15.49 5.03
C GLU A 205 -13.13 -14.30 4.26
N GLN A 206 -12.86 -14.18 2.96
CA GLN A 206 -13.49 -13.16 2.11
C GLN A 206 -14.99 -13.39 1.94
N PHE A 207 -15.42 -14.65 1.81
CA PHE A 207 -16.83 -15.03 1.70
C PHE A 207 -17.61 -14.75 3.00
N ILE A 208 -17.06 -15.16 4.15
CA ILE A 208 -17.66 -14.85 5.46
C ILE A 208 -17.83 -13.33 5.65
N ARG A 209 -16.84 -12.54 5.26
CA ARG A 209 -16.92 -11.08 5.33
C ARG A 209 -18.01 -10.51 4.42
N LEU A 210 -18.23 -11.12 3.26
CA LEU A 210 -19.32 -10.73 2.36
C LEU A 210 -20.68 -11.04 2.99
N LEU A 211 -20.84 -12.22 3.60
CA LEU A 211 -22.07 -12.59 4.30
C LEU A 211 -22.35 -11.66 5.48
N GLN A 212 -21.35 -11.35 6.31
CA GLN A 212 -21.50 -10.39 7.40
C GLN A 212 -21.92 -9.01 6.90
N TRP A 213 -21.42 -8.60 5.73
CA TRP A 213 -21.84 -7.34 5.11
C TRP A 213 -23.30 -7.38 4.66
N LEU A 214 -23.78 -8.47 4.09
CA LEU A 214 -25.17 -8.62 3.70
C LEU A 214 -26.10 -8.58 4.93
N MET A 215 -25.71 -9.23 6.05
CA MET A 215 -26.50 -9.22 7.28
C MET A 215 -26.56 -7.86 8.00
N THR A 216 -25.73 -6.88 7.63
CA THR A 216 -25.84 -5.51 8.18
C THR A 216 -26.88 -4.65 7.46
N PHE A 217 -27.52 -5.15 6.42
CA PHE A 217 -28.59 -4.47 5.69
C PHE A 217 -30.00 -5.03 6.02
N PHE A 218 -30.07 -6.01 6.90
CA PHE A 218 -31.31 -6.53 7.47
C PHE A 218 -31.31 -6.35 8.99
#